data_f3ec88ef58637eab15a65eb1b9cf4a21
#
_entry.id   f3ec88ef58637eab15a65eb1b9cf4a21
#
_cell.length_a   1.000
_cell.length_b   1.000
_cell.length_c   1.000
_cell.angle_alpha   90.00
_cell.angle_beta   90.00
_cell.angle_gamma   90.00
#
_symmetry.space_group_name_H-M   'P 1'
#
loop_
_entity.id
_entity.type
_entity.pdbx_description
1 polymer ?
#
loop_
_entity_poly.entity_id
_entity_poly.type
_entity_poly.pdbx_seq_one_letter_code
_entity_poly.pdbx_strand_id
1 'polypeptide(L)'
;MILPPATLGMLGGGQLGRFFVAAAHEMGYKVWVLDPDPHSPAGLIADRHLQARYDDFAALDALADGCAAVTTEFENVPADTLDYLAKFAPVRPGAAAVAVCQNRIAEKRFLRDNGLPHGPFAVIASEADIAAADGSLFPAILKVARFGYDGKGQARVANAAEALQAFRQFKGEPCVLER
;
A
#
# COMPACT_ATOMS: atom_id res chain seq x y z
N MET A 1 20.33 -13.06 12.34
CA MET A 1 20.87 -12.16 11.28
C MET A 1 20.77 -12.92 9.96
N ILE A 2 20.23 -12.31 8.91
CA ILE A 2 20.17 -12.91 7.57
C ILE A 2 21.38 -12.42 6.81
N LEU A 3 22.21 -13.34 6.33
CA LEU A 3 23.47 -13.03 5.64
C LEU A 3 23.46 -13.60 4.21
N PRO A 4 24.20 -12.99 3.26
CA PRO A 4 24.38 -13.56 1.93
C PRO A 4 25.05 -14.96 2.04
N PRO A 5 24.70 -15.86 1.15
CA PRO A 5 23.87 -15.75 -0.05
C PRO A 5 22.38 -16.08 0.16
N ALA A 6 21.80 -15.70 1.29
CA ALA A 6 20.39 -15.99 1.56
C ALA A 6 19.47 -15.42 0.45
N THR A 7 18.31 -16.04 0.27
CA THR A 7 17.28 -15.58 -0.67
C THR A 7 16.28 -14.68 0.08
N LEU A 8 15.94 -13.55 -0.51
CA LEU A 8 14.92 -12.61 -0.03
C LEU A 8 13.69 -12.68 -0.94
N GLY A 9 12.50 -12.66 -0.35
CA GLY A 9 11.23 -12.63 -1.06
C GLY A 9 10.73 -11.19 -1.23
N MET A 10 10.22 -10.87 -2.42
CA MET A 10 9.60 -9.58 -2.74
C MET A 10 8.20 -9.81 -3.28
N LEU A 11 7.21 -9.18 -2.66
CA LEU A 11 5.84 -9.07 -3.17
C LEU A 11 5.71 -7.75 -3.92
N GLY A 12 5.35 -7.83 -5.20
CA GLY A 12 5.36 -6.71 -6.12
C GLY A 12 6.61 -6.66 -6.99
N GLY A 13 6.38 -6.48 -8.29
CA GLY A 13 7.40 -6.55 -9.32
C GLY A 13 7.66 -5.22 -10.04
N GLY A 14 7.22 -4.09 -9.49
CA GLY A 14 7.36 -2.78 -10.11
C GLY A 14 8.78 -2.22 -10.11
N GLN A 15 8.89 -0.90 -10.33
CA GLN A 15 10.20 -0.24 -10.45
C GLN A 15 10.95 -0.21 -9.12
N LEU A 16 10.26 -0.01 -8.00
CA LEU A 16 10.90 -0.03 -6.68
C LEU A 16 11.42 -1.43 -6.35
N GLY A 17 10.61 -2.47 -6.67
CA GLY A 17 11.05 -3.86 -6.55
C GLY A 17 12.28 -4.14 -7.40
N ARG A 18 12.37 -3.58 -8.62
CA ARG A 18 13.57 -3.71 -9.46
C ARG A 18 14.82 -3.10 -8.81
N PHE A 19 14.70 -1.92 -8.19
CA PHE A 19 15.81 -1.32 -7.47
C PHE A 19 16.21 -2.15 -6.24
N PHE A 20 15.25 -2.71 -5.54
CA PHE A 20 15.52 -3.64 -4.44
C PHE A 20 16.31 -4.87 -4.92
N VAL A 21 15.87 -5.52 -6.02
CA VAL A 21 16.56 -6.69 -6.59
C VAL A 21 18.00 -6.33 -6.94
N ALA A 22 18.24 -5.21 -7.64
CA ALA A 22 19.57 -4.77 -8.01
C ALA A 22 20.48 -4.56 -6.78
N ALA A 23 19.99 -3.83 -5.77
CA ALA A 23 20.73 -3.59 -4.54
C ALA A 23 21.00 -4.88 -3.74
N ALA A 24 20.04 -5.79 -3.69
CA ALA A 24 20.21 -7.09 -3.03
C ALA A 24 21.30 -7.93 -3.72
N HIS A 25 21.32 -7.95 -5.06
CA HIS A 25 22.35 -8.63 -5.83
C HIS A 25 23.77 -8.04 -5.58
N GLU A 26 23.89 -6.70 -5.52
CA GLU A 26 25.14 -6.04 -5.18
C GLU A 26 25.67 -6.44 -3.78
N MET A 27 24.76 -6.71 -2.85
CA MET A 27 25.08 -7.21 -1.50
C MET A 27 25.25 -8.73 -1.42
N GLY A 28 25.11 -9.45 -2.54
CA GLY A 28 25.31 -10.91 -2.60
C GLY A 28 24.10 -11.75 -2.19
N TYR A 29 22.91 -11.15 -2.07
CA TYR A 29 21.64 -11.89 -1.86
C TYR A 29 21.04 -12.36 -3.18
N LYS A 30 20.22 -13.40 -3.11
CA LYS A 30 19.29 -13.78 -4.15
C LYS A 30 17.92 -13.19 -3.88
N VAL A 31 17.12 -12.96 -4.93
CA VAL A 31 15.76 -12.42 -4.78
C VAL A 31 14.76 -13.24 -5.59
N TRP A 32 13.69 -13.65 -4.93
CA TRP A 32 12.50 -14.18 -5.58
C TRP A 32 11.41 -13.11 -5.56
N VAL A 33 10.79 -12.88 -6.71
CA VAL A 33 9.70 -11.91 -6.87
C VAL A 33 8.40 -12.64 -7.12
N LEU A 34 7.33 -12.28 -6.41
CA LEU A 34 5.97 -12.70 -6.71
C LEU A 34 5.21 -11.50 -7.27
N ASP A 35 4.77 -11.61 -8.53
CA ASP A 35 3.98 -10.59 -9.22
C ASP A 35 3.16 -11.23 -10.35
N PRO A 36 1.88 -10.84 -10.54
CA PRO A 36 1.03 -11.39 -11.58
C PRO A 36 1.44 -10.98 -13.00
N ASP A 37 2.14 -9.86 -13.18
CA ASP A 37 2.60 -9.39 -14.49
C ASP A 37 3.84 -10.16 -14.94
N PRO A 38 3.77 -10.96 -16.03
CA PRO A 38 4.92 -11.69 -16.56
C PRO A 38 6.08 -10.80 -17.00
N HIS A 39 5.81 -9.52 -17.25
CA HIS A 39 6.78 -8.52 -17.67
C HIS A 39 7.14 -7.52 -16.57
N SER A 40 6.84 -7.86 -15.32
CA SER A 40 7.13 -6.98 -14.18
C SER A 40 8.62 -6.62 -14.13
N PRO A 41 8.97 -5.33 -13.96
CA PRO A 41 10.36 -4.85 -13.99
C PRO A 41 11.31 -5.59 -13.04
N ALA A 42 10.85 -5.94 -11.84
CA ALA A 42 11.63 -6.71 -10.88
C ALA A 42 11.70 -8.20 -11.25
N GLY A 43 10.57 -8.78 -11.71
CA GLY A 43 10.51 -10.18 -12.12
C GLY A 43 11.48 -10.54 -13.24
N LEU A 44 11.71 -9.60 -14.16
CA LEU A 44 12.65 -9.78 -15.28
C LEU A 44 14.13 -9.90 -14.87
N ILE A 45 14.51 -9.45 -13.69
CA ILE A 45 15.90 -9.48 -13.19
C ILE A 45 16.07 -10.30 -11.92
N ALA A 46 15.00 -10.82 -11.35
CA ALA A 46 15.03 -11.67 -10.16
C ALA A 46 15.65 -13.04 -10.45
N ASP A 47 16.21 -13.71 -9.43
CA ASP A 47 16.68 -15.09 -9.53
C ASP A 47 15.51 -16.06 -9.80
N ARG A 48 14.31 -15.71 -9.33
CA ARG A 48 13.06 -16.44 -9.63
C ARG A 48 11.88 -15.48 -9.65
N HIS A 49 11.07 -15.55 -10.70
CA HIS A 49 9.78 -14.89 -10.78
C HIS A 49 8.67 -15.92 -10.57
N LEU A 50 7.89 -15.76 -9.51
CA LEU A 50 6.65 -16.48 -9.25
C LEU A 50 5.52 -15.66 -9.87
N GLN A 51 5.12 -16.03 -11.08
CA GLN A 51 4.04 -15.36 -11.79
C GLN A 51 2.69 -15.85 -11.26
N ALA A 52 2.19 -15.20 -10.22
CA ALA A 52 0.94 -15.55 -9.56
C ALA A 52 0.30 -14.32 -8.91
N ARG A 53 -0.98 -14.45 -8.56
CA ARG A 53 -1.67 -13.44 -7.74
C ARG A 53 -1.09 -13.43 -6.32
N TYR A 54 -1.23 -12.31 -5.63
CA TYR A 54 -0.76 -12.17 -4.24
C TYR A 54 -1.55 -13.00 -3.22
N ASP A 55 -2.68 -13.60 -3.60
CA ASP A 55 -3.51 -14.50 -2.81
C ASP A 55 -3.42 -15.97 -3.26
N ASP A 56 -2.46 -16.31 -4.11
CA ASP A 56 -2.19 -17.69 -4.53
C ASP A 56 -1.35 -18.42 -3.48
N PHE A 57 -1.99 -19.30 -2.71
CA PHE A 57 -1.35 -20.00 -1.60
C PHE A 57 -0.18 -20.90 -2.05
N ALA A 58 -0.24 -21.51 -3.23
CA ALA A 58 0.86 -22.35 -3.71
C ALA A 58 2.12 -21.51 -4.00
N ALA A 59 1.95 -20.30 -4.56
CA ALA A 59 3.05 -19.38 -4.77
C ALA A 59 3.57 -18.79 -3.44
N LEU A 60 2.67 -18.53 -2.48
CA LEU A 60 3.04 -18.05 -1.14
C LEU A 60 3.83 -19.09 -0.36
N ASP A 61 3.42 -20.35 -0.41
CA ASP A 61 4.15 -21.47 0.21
C ASP A 61 5.55 -21.61 -0.39
N ALA A 62 5.66 -21.55 -1.73
CA ALA A 62 6.96 -21.60 -2.40
C ALA A 62 7.86 -20.42 -1.98
N LEU A 63 7.29 -19.22 -1.82
CA LEU A 63 8.02 -18.05 -1.36
C LEU A 63 8.49 -18.22 0.11
N ALA A 64 7.61 -18.72 0.98
CA ALA A 64 7.90 -18.97 2.39
C ALA A 64 9.00 -20.02 2.57
N ASP A 65 8.95 -21.11 1.79
CA ASP A 65 9.94 -22.19 1.86
C ASP A 65 11.30 -21.78 1.28
N GLY A 66 11.30 -20.90 0.26
CA GLY A 66 12.51 -20.53 -0.46
C GLY A 66 13.23 -19.29 0.06
N CYS A 67 12.58 -18.46 0.89
CA CYS A 67 13.09 -17.16 1.28
C CYS A 67 13.32 -17.03 2.79
N ALA A 68 14.47 -16.48 3.16
CA ALA A 68 14.83 -16.23 4.56
C ALA A 68 14.05 -15.07 5.20
N ALA A 69 13.52 -14.16 4.40
CA ALA A 69 12.63 -13.08 4.79
C ALA A 69 11.85 -12.58 3.57
N VAL A 70 10.70 -11.94 3.81
CA VAL A 70 9.84 -11.39 2.76
C VAL A 70 9.56 -9.91 3.01
N THR A 71 9.54 -9.13 1.93
CA THR A 71 9.13 -7.72 1.94
C THR A 71 8.13 -7.44 0.83
N THR A 72 7.58 -6.23 0.81
CA THR A 72 6.72 -5.73 -0.27
C THR A 72 7.22 -4.38 -0.77
N GLU A 73 7.03 -4.11 -2.07
CA GLU A 73 7.43 -2.84 -2.67
C GLU A 73 6.34 -1.75 -2.59
N PHE A 74 5.07 -2.15 -2.40
CA PHE A 74 3.95 -1.23 -2.42
C PHE A 74 2.85 -1.67 -1.44
N GLU A 75 1.98 -0.75 -1.06
CA GLU A 75 0.99 -0.94 -0.01
C GLU A 75 -0.21 -1.81 -0.41
N ASN A 76 -0.47 -2.04 -1.71
CA ASN A 76 -1.70 -2.71 -2.13
C ASN A 76 -1.60 -4.25 -2.19
N VAL A 77 -0.51 -4.85 -1.71
CA VAL A 77 -0.48 -6.29 -1.41
C VAL A 77 -1.44 -6.56 -0.26
N PRO A 78 -2.38 -7.53 -0.36
CA PRO A 78 -3.32 -7.81 0.72
C PRO A 78 -2.62 -8.04 2.06
N ALA A 79 -3.09 -7.38 3.13
CA ALA A 79 -2.50 -7.55 4.46
C ALA A 79 -2.57 -9.02 4.92
N ASP A 80 -3.65 -9.74 4.59
CA ASP A 80 -3.82 -11.16 4.90
C ASP A 80 -2.73 -12.04 4.27
N THR A 81 -2.21 -11.65 3.10
CA THR A 81 -1.06 -12.32 2.46
C THR A 81 0.19 -12.18 3.31
N LEU A 82 0.44 -11.00 3.86
CA LEU A 82 1.58 -10.75 4.74
C LEU A 82 1.43 -11.50 6.07
N ASP A 83 0.21 -11.56 6.64
CA ASP A 83 -0.08 -12.34 7.85
C ASP A 83 0.09 -13.84 7.60
N TYR A 84 -0.30 -14.32 6.42
CA TYR A 84 -0.07 -15.71 6.05
C TYR A 84 1.42 -16.05 6.02
N LEU A 85 2.22 -15.29 5.27
CA LEU A 85 3.66 -15.50 5.15
C LEU A 85 4.40 -15.34 6.48
N ALA A 86 3.94 -14.44 7.36
CA ALA A 86 4.54 -14.20 8.66
C ALA A 86 4.48 -15.40 9.61
N LYS A 87 3.68 -16.43 9.30
CA LYS A 87 3.63 -17.71 10.04
C LYS A 87 4.87 -18.58 9.77
N PHE A 88 5.56 -18.35 8.66
CA PHE A 88 6.62 -19.22 8.16
C PHE A 88 7.98 -18.50 8.06
N ALA A 89 7.97 -17.20 7.75
CA ALA A 89 9.18 -16.40 7.55
C ALA A 89 9.02 -14.99 8.14
N PRO A 90 10.11 -14.30 8.50
CA PRO A 90 10.07 -12.88 8.83
C PRO A 90 9.51 -12.05 7.67
N VAL A 91 8.44 -11.27 7.92
CA VAL A 91 7.83 -10.34 6.95
C VAL A 91 7.97 -8.91 7.45
N ARG A 92 8.51 -8.01 6.63
CA ARG A 92 8.64 -6.57 6.92
C ARG A 92 8.39 -5.74 5.67
N PRO A 93 7.55 -4.69 5.74
CA PRO A 93 6.72 -4.32 6.89
C PRO A 93 5.71 -5.41 7.26
N GLY A 94 5.24 -5.42 8.52
CA GLY A 94 4.23 -6.37 8.96
C GLY A 94 2.83 -5.98 8.45
N ALA A 95 1.92 -6.97 8.39
CA ALA A 95 0.56 -6.82 7.87
C ALA A 95 -0.22 -5.66 8.50
N ALA A 96 -0.13 -5.48 9.83
CA ALA A 96 -0.81 -4.39 10.53
C ALA A 96 -0.36 -2.99 10.05
N ALA A 97 0.94 -2.81 9.78
CA ALA A 97 1.45 -1.54 9.25
C ALA A 97 0.96 -1.30 7.82
N VAL A 98 1.01 -2.32 6.97
CA VAL A 98 0.52 -2.23 5.59
C VAL A 98 -0.99 -1.97 5.55
N ALA A 99 -1.79 -2.62 6.40
CA ALA A 99 -3.23 -2.40 6.50
C ALA A 99 -3.58 -0.93 6.83
N VAL A 100 -2.80 -0.28 7.69
CA VAL A 100 -2.95 1.17 7.96
C VAL A 100 -2.69 1.98 6.69
N CYS A 101 -1.60 1.71 5.97
CA CYS A 101 -1.21 2.45 4.75
C CYS A 101 -2.19 2.23 3.59
N GLN A 102 -2.91 1.10 3.56
CA GLN A 102 -3.91 0.81 2.53
C GLN A 102 -5.17 1.69 2.58
N ASN A 103 -5.39 2.39 3.70
CA ASN A 103 -6.61 3.17 3.90
C ASN A 103 -6.28 4.54 4.50
N ARG A 104 -6.45 5.63 3.74
CA ARG A 104 -6.16 7.00 4.17
C ARG A 104 -6.90 7.40 5.45
N ILE A 105 -8.11 6.87 5.69
CA ILE A 105 -8.84 7.15 6.93
C ILE A 105 -8.13 6.48 8.11
N ALA A 106 -7.70 5.22 7.94
CA ALA A 106 -6.96 4.50 8.97
C ALA A 106 -5.60 5.18 9.24
N GLU A 107 -4.89 5.57 8.20
CA GLU A 107 -3.62 6.30 8.29
C GLU A 107 -3.77 7.62 9.05
N LYS A 108 -4.76 8.45 8.67
CA LYS A 108 -5.01 9.73 9.34
C LYS A 108 -5.41 9.56 10.81
N ARG A 109 -6.25 8.56 11.11
CA ARG A 109 -6.58 8.21 12.49
C ARG A 109 -5.36 7.75 13.27
N PHE A 110 -4.54 6.88 12.66
CA PHE A 110 -3.30 6.41 13.28
C PHE A 110 -2.35 7.57 13.62
N LEU A 111 -2.13 8.51 12.69
CA LEU A 111 -1.29 9.69 12.92
C LEU A 111 -1.83 10.53 14.07
N ARG A 112 -3.13 10.85 14.05
CA ARG A 112 -3.81 11.63 15.11
C ARG A 112 -3.70 10.95 16.46
N ASP A 113 -4.06 9.67 16.53
CA ASP A 113 -4.18 8.92 17.78
C ASP A 113 -2.81 8.64 18.44
N ASN A 114 -1.73 8.72 17.65
CA ASN A 114 -0.34 8.60 18.13
C ASN A 114 0.37 9.97 18.27
N GLY A 115 -0.33 11.09 18.13
CA GLY A 115 0.26 12.43 18.28
C GLY A 115 1.30 12.79 17.20
N LEU A 116 1.24 12.14 16.04
CA LEU A 116 2.14 12.43 14.92
C LEU A 116 1.62 13.63 14.11
N PRO A 117 2.52 14.46 13.53
CA PRO A 117 2.11 15.59 12.72
C PRO A 117 1.27 15.16 11.52
N HIS A 118 0.14 15.82 11.31
CA HIS A 118 -0.73 15.64 10.14
C HIS A 118 -1.48 16.93 9.82
N GLY A 119 -1.90 17.12 8.57
CA GLY A 119 -2.81 18.20 8.19
C GLY A 119 -4.19 17.99 8.82
N PRO A 120 -4.94 19.08 9.09
CA PRO A 120 -6.33 19.01 9.52
C PRO A 120 -7.17 18.21 8.51
N PHE A 121 -8.02 17.32 8.99
CA PHE A 121 -8.82 16.46 8.13
C PHE A 121 -10.19 16.13 8.72
N ALA A 122 -11.12 15.78 7.85
CA ALA A 122 -12.40 15.15 8.19
C ALA A 122 -12.58 13.84 7.41
N VAL A 123 -13.23 12.87 8.04
CA VAL A 123 -13.66 11.64 7.39
C VAL A 123 -15.00 11.87 6.74
N ILE A 124 -15.12 11.53 5.46
CA ILE A 124 -16.32 11.70 4.65
C ILE A 124 -16.80 10.32 4.21
N ALA A 125 -17.82 9.79 4.83
CA ALA A 125 -18.46 8.54 4.48
C ALA A 125 -19.87 8.76 3.84
N SER A 126 -20.39 9.98 3.98
CA SER A 126 -21.71 10.37 3.46
C SER A 126 -21.77 11.85 3.07
N GLU A 127 -22.80 12.24 2.34
CA GLU A 127 -23.06 13.66 2.03
C GLU A 127 -23.30 14.50 3.30
N ALA A 128 -23.86 13.89 4.34
CA ALA A 128 -24.08 14.57 5.63
C ALA A 128 -22.75 14.93 6.32
N ASP A 129 -21.71 14.13 6.15
CA ASP A 129 -20.38 14.43 6.72
C ASP A 129 -19.76 15.65 6.05
N ILE A 130 -20.03 15.88 4.76
CA ILE A 130 -19.57 17.09 4.06
C ILE A 130 -20.28 18.32 4.61
N ALA A 131 -21.58 18.23 4.84
CA ALA A 131 -22.37 19.33 5.41
C ALA A 131 -21.95 19.66 6.86
N ALA A 132 -21.48 18.66 7.60
CA ALA A 132 -21.02 18.80 9.00
C ALA A 132 -19.54 19.16 9.10
N ALA A 133 -18.78 19.11 8.01
CA ALA A 133 -17.35 19.40 8.01
C ALA A 133 -17.08 20.86 8.40
N ASP A 134 -16.03 21.07 9.21
CA ASP A 134 -15.61 22.41 9.59
C ASP A 134 -15.22 23.23 8.33
N GLY A 135 -15.85 24.40 8.16
CA GLY A 135 -15.58 25.32 7.06
C GLY A 135 -14.11 25.78 6.98
N SER A 136 -13.39 25.75 8.09
CA SER A 136 -11.96 26.08 8.14
C SER A 136 -11.06 25.08 7.41
N LEU A 137 -11.57 23.89 7.07
CA LEU A 137 -10.85 22.94 6.23
C LEU A 137 -10.70 23.40 4.79
N PHE A 138 -11.58 24.27 4.31
CA PHE A 138 -11.51 24.72 2.91
C PHE A 138 -10.56 25.92 2.72
N PRO A 139 -9.87 26.02 1.56
CA PRO A 139 -9.83 25.04 0.45
C PRO A 139 -9.10 23.75 0.86
N ALA A 140 -9.54 22.62 0.30
CA ALA A 140 -9.12 21.28 0.69
C ALA A 140 -8.86 20.38 -0.52
N ILE A 141 -8.35 19.18 -0.23
CA ILE A 141 -8.32 18.06 -1.18
C ILE A 141 -9.20 16.94 -0.63
N LEU A 142 -10.21 16.55 -1.41
CA LEU A 142 -11.00 15.35 -1.16
C LEU A 142 -10.32 14.16 -1.82
N LYS A 143 -10.00 13.11 -1.04
CA LYS A 143 -9.25 11.94 -1.49
C LYS A 143 -10.02 10.68 -1.15
N VAL A 144 -10.22 9.76 -2.11
CA VAL A 144 -10.77 8.43 -1.79
C VAL A 144 -9.88 7.69 -0.80
N ALA A 145 -10.49 6.93 0.10
CA ALA A 145 -9.78 6.26 1.19
C ALA A 145 -8.86 5.13 0.69
N ARG A 146 -9.21 4.46 -0.40
CA ARG A 146 -8.46 3.32 -0.94
C ARG A 146 -8.24 3.45 -2.45
N PHE A 147 -7.18 2.81 -2.95
CA PHE A 147 -6.86 2.72 -4.39
C PHE A 147 -6.68 4.06 -5.12
N GLY A 148 -6.46 5.14 -4.40
CA GLY A 148 -6.07 6.42 -4.99
C GLY A 148 -4.55 6.50 -5.14
N TYR A 149 -4.05 6.61 -6.37
CA TYR A 149 -2.63 6.73 -6.70
C TYR A 149 -2.41 7.75 -7.83
N ASP A 150 -1.24 8.35 -7.90
CA ASP A 150 -0.81 9.26 -8.96
C ASP A 150 -1.85 10.34 -9.31
N GLY A 151 -2.49 10.93 -8.30
CA GLY A 151 -3.52 11.95 -8.49
C GLY A 151 -4.91 11.42 -8.84
N LYS A 152 -5.06 10.11 -9.07
CA LYS A 152 -6.37 9.49 -9.27
C LYS A 152 -7.13 9.37 -7.95
N GLY A 153 -8.46 9.55 -8.00
CA GLY A 153 -9.31 9.51 -6.81
C GLY A 153 -9.07 10.68 -5.85
N GLN A 154 -8.68 11.86 -6.36
CA GLN A 154 -8.60 13.09 -5.59
C GLN A 154 -9.15 14.29 -6.37
N ALA A 155 -9.69 15.26 -5.63
CA ALA A 155 -10.22 16.51 -6.17
C ALA A 155 -9.86 17.66 -5.25
N ARG A 156 -9.40 18.78 -5.83
CA ARG A 156 -9.29 20.05 -5.11
C ARG A 156 -10.67 20.67 -5.02
N VAL A 157 -11.04 21.13 -3.84
CA VAL A 157 -12.37 21.65 -3.54
C VAL A 157 -12.24 22.95 -2.74
N ALA A 158 -12.88 24.00 -3.22
CA ALA A 158 -12.82 25.32 -2.57
C ALA A 158 -13.86 25.46 -1.45
N ASN A 159 -14.92 24.66 -1.47
CA ASN A 159 -16.05 24.74 -0.53
C ASN A 159 -16.83 23.40 -0.47
N ALA A 160 -17.82 23.33 0.43
CA ALA A 160 -18.64 22.15 0.63
C ALA A 160 -19.44 21.72 -0.61
N ALA A 161 -19.90 22.67 -1.44
CA ALA A 161 -20.64 22.34 -2.66
C ALA A 161 -19.76 21.62 -3.69
N GLU A 162 -18.53 22.07 -3.87
CA GLU A 162 -17.55 21.38 -4.73
C GLU A 162 -17.16 20.01 -4.16
N ALA A 163 -17.00 19.91 -2.82
CA ALA A 163 -16.73 18.65 -2.16
C ALA A 163 -17.86 17.64 -2.37
N LEU A 164 -19.12 18.07 -2.29
CA LEU A 164 -20.28 17.25 -2.57
C LEU A 164 -20.32 16.75 -4.02
N GLN A 165 -20.02 17.63 -4.96
CA GLN A 165 -19.94 17.24 -6.37
C GLN A 165 -18.83 16.21 -6.61
N ALA A 166 -17.64 16.40 -6.03
CA ALA A 166 -16.52 15.47 -6.13
C ALA A 166 -16.84 14.12 -5.48
N PHE A 167 -17.47 14.12 -4.30
CA PHE A 167 -17.86 12.90 -3.60
C PHE A 167 -18.84 12.06 -4.43
N ARG A 168 -19.81 12.70 -5.10
CA ARG A 168 -20.71 12.02 -6.04
C ARG A 168 -20.00 11.45 -7.27
N GLN A 169 -18.99 12.16 -7.79
CA GLN A 169 -18.14 11.65 -8.88
C GLN A 169 -17.33 10.42 -8.43
N PHE A 170 -16.93 10.35 -7.16
CA PHE A 170 -16.33 9.18 -6.55
C PHE A 170 -17.34 8.11 -6.13
N LYS A 171 -18.59 8.22 -6.60
CA LYS A 171 -19.67 7.25 -6.36
C LYS A 171 -19.99 6.99 -4.89
N GLY A 172 -19.76 7.97 -4.03
CA GLY A 172 -19.96 7.84 -2.59
C GLY A 172 -18.93 6.98 -1.87
N GLU A 173 -17.79 6.69 -2.50
CA GLU A 173 -16.70 5.98 -1.84
C GLU A 173 -16.21 6.78 -0.61
N PRO A 174 -15.90 6.13 0.51
CA PRO A 174 -15.35 6.82 1.67
C PRO A 174 -14.11 7.64 1.33
N CYS A 175 -14.04 8.87 1.83
CA CYS A 175 -12.99 9.84 1.53
C CYS A 175 -12.39 10.45 2.79
N VAL A 176 -11.24 11.08 2.62
CA VAL A 176 -10.66 12.05 3.54
C VAL A 176 -10.72 13.43 2.89
N LEU A 177 -11.30 14.42 3.57
CA LEU A 177 -11.20 15.83 3.24
C LEU A 177 -10.02 16.41 4.05
N GLU A 178 -9.00 16.87 3.39
CA GLU A 178 -7.73 17.31 3.99
C GLU A 178 -7.34 18.70 3.50
N ARG A 179 -7.03 19.59 4.43
CA ARG A 179 -6.53 20.94 4.14
C ARG A 179 -5.05 20.91 3.74
#